data_4da81982e700293ef8d896785b0dced1
#
_entry.id   4da81982e700293ef8d896785b0dced1
#
_cell.length_a   1.000
_cell.length_b   1.000
_cell.length_c   1.000
_cell.angle_alpha   90.00
_cell.angle_beta   90.00
_cell.angle_gamma   90.00
#
_symmetry.space_group_name_H-M   'P 1'
#
loop_
_entity.id
_entity.type
_entity.pdbx_description
1 polymer ?
#
loop_
_entity_poly.entity_id
_entity_poly.type
_entity_poly.pdbx_seq_one_letter_code
_entity_poly.pdbx_strand_id
1 'polypeptide(L)'
;MGNRSCVTGLAAALLLSCASSALAQSGIGSRIVLDFGVGIDPSINGNINSGAIGTLQGQSTAILPNTYGDVYGTGVQLRFGGGYVLDEFSELRGVFTYQSADADLVRLGDIGASSLYGQYSDYKSIGLDFGYRRYFQIRVEGLRVYGEATIGIAAIDRINLLLAAPQSNVVFNNTDFYDGTAALTLGLNGGVLFRIAERVDLNAQIGLRRVSGMSEVDNLAGTGLEDINNDTSRLTFPIVVGVRFRFK
;
A
#
# COMPACT_ATOMS: atom_id res chain seq x y z
N MET A 1 -2.60 1.03 30.20
CA MET A 1 -2.00 0.52 28.93
C MET A 1 -2.18 -0.98 28.94
N GLY A 2 -3.20 -1.50 28.29
CA GLY A 2 -3.68 -2.88 28.46
C GLY A 2 -3.98 -3.56 27.14
N ASN A 3 -3.32 -4.66 26.89
CA ASN A 3 -3.74 -5.91 26.24
C ASN A 3 -4.75 -5.85 25.07
N ARG A 4 -4.43 -5.21 23.96
CA ARG A 4 -5.19 -5.37 22.70
C ARG A 4 -4.54 -6.32 21.68
N SER A 5 -3.30 -6.74 21.90
CA SER A 5 -2.52 -7.54 20.93
C SER A 5 -2.83 -9.05 20.94
N CYS A 6 -3.50 -9.57 21.96
CA CYS A 6 -3.75 -11.03 22.08
C CYS A 6 -5.02 -11.52 21.35
N VAL A 7 -5.98 -10.64 21.08
CA VAL A 7 -7.28 -11.03 20.50
C VAL A 7 -7.19 -11.23 18.97
N THR A 8 -6.32 -10.48 18.30
CA THR A 8 -6.15 -10.57 16.84
C THR A 8 -5.49 -11.88 16.39
N GLY A 9 -4.58 -12.41 17.19
CA GLY A 9 -3.92 -13.70 16.85
C GLY A 9 -4.84 -14.92 16.95
N LEU A 10 -5.79 -14.91 17.89
CA LEU A 10 -6.71 -16.03 18.08
C LEU A 10 -7.79 -16.11 16.99
N ALA A 11 -8.26 -14.95 16.49
CA ALA A 11 -9.25 -14.90 15.42
C ALA A 11 -8.69 -15.40 14.07
N ALA A 12 -7.43 -15.09 13.76
CA ALA A 12 -6.77 -15.58 12.55
C ALA A 12 -6.55 -17.12 12.58
N ALA A 13 -6.21 -17.68 13.74
CA ALA A 13 -6.03 -19.11 13.91
C ALA A 13 -7.36 -19.89 13.80
N LEU A 14 -8.47 -19.33 14.31
CA LEU A 14 -9.80 -19.92 14.22
C LEU A 14 -10.37 -19.89 12.79
N LEU A 15 -10.14 -18.81 12.04
CA LEU A 15 -10.55 -18.73 10.63
C LEU A 15 -9.80 -19.72 9.74
N LEU A 16 -8.51 -19.94 9.99
CA LEU A 16 -7.71 -20.94 9.28
C LEU A 16 -8.17 -22.38 9.55
N SER A 17 -8.59 -22.69 10.78
CA SER A 17 -9.07 -24.04 11.14
C SER A 17 -10.45 -24.35 10.57
N CYS A 18 -11.36 -23.38 10.45
CA CYS A 18 -12.68 -23.57 9.85
C CYS A 18 -12.62 -23.69 8.32
N ALA A 19 -11.72 -22.96 7.67
CA ALA A 19 -11.53 -23.06 6.21
C ALA A 19 -10.97 -24.42 5.78
N SER A 20 -10.09 -25.02 6.58
CA SER A 20 -9.47 -26.31 6.25
C SER A 20 -10.44 -27.49 6.24
N SER A 21 -11.44 -27.50 7.13
CA SER A 21 -12.41 -28.60 7.21
C SER A 21 -13.49 -28.57 6.10
N ALA A 22 -13.88 -27.37 5.64
CA ALA A 22 -14.87 -27.23 4.56
C ALA A 22 -14.29 -27.57 3.18
N LEU A 23 -13.01 -27.34 2.94
CA LEU A 23 -12.34 -27.55 1.66
C LEU A 23 -11.92 -29.03 1.45
N ALA A 24 -11.68 -29.77 2.54
CA ALA A 24 -11.27 -31.17 2.46
C ALA A 24 -12.37 -32.13 1.94
N GLN A 25 -13.65 -31.72 2.04
CA GLN A 25 -14.79 -32.59 1.63
C GLN A 25 -15.14 -32.49 0.13
N SER A 26 -14.62 -31.51 -0.61
CA SER A 26 -15.08 -31.22 -1.98
C SER A 26 -14.19 -31.74 -3.12
N GLY A 27 -13.06 -32.39 -2.83
CA GLY A 27 -12.07 -32.78 -3.85
C GLY A 27 -11.36 -31.61 -4.54
N ILE A 28 -11.81 -30.37 -4.29
CA ILE A 28 -11.24 -29.13 -4.83
C ILE A 28 -10.01 -28.71 -4.01
N GLY A 29 -9.85 -29.24 -2.79
CA GLY A 29 -8.83 -28.83 -1.82
C GLY A 29 -7.39 -28.92 -2.32
N SER A 30 -7.08 -29.86 -3.24
CA SER A 30 -5.73 -30.00 -3.79
C SER A 30 -5.27 -28.85 -4.70
N ARG A 31 -6.20 -28.00 -5.14
CA ARG A 31 -5.93 -26.86 -6.03
C ARG A 31 -5.98 -25.50 -5.34
N ILE A 32 -6.39 -25.47 -4.08
CA ILE A 32 -6.50 -24.23 -3.31
C ILE A 32 -5.26 -24.03 -2.46
N VAL A 33 -4.80 -22.80 -2.43
CA VAL A 33 -3.68 -22.35 -1.60
C VAL A 33 -4.08 -21.08 -0.86
N LEU A 34 -3.52 -20.91 0.33
CA LEU A 34 -3.63 -19.66 1.10
C LEU A 34 -2.24 -19.11 1.38
N ASP A 35 -2.10 -17.80 1.27
CA ASP A 35 -0.86 -17.08 1.53
C ASP A 35 -1.10 -16.03 2.61
N PHE A 36 -0.14 -15.90 3.50
CA PHE A 36 -0.07 -14.84 4.48
C PHE A 36 1.32 -14.21 4.43
N GLY A 37 1.42 -12.89 4.41
CA GLY A 37 2.69 -12.19 4.30
C GLY A 37 2.69 -10.85 4.98
N VAL A 38 3.90 -10.43 5.35
CA VAL A 38 4.21 -9.09 5.85
C VAL A 38 5.33 -8.51 5.00
N GLY A 39 5.36 -7.20 4.88
CA GLY A 39 6.38 -6.56 4.06
C GLY A 39 6.49 -5.08 4.27
N ILE A 40 7.39 -4.50 3.51
CA ILE A 40 7.59 -3.06 3.38
C ILE A 40 7.22 -2.63 1.97
N ASP A 41 6.78 -1.39 1.84
CA ASP A 41 6.34 -0.82 0.57
C ASP A 41 6.87 0.62 0.40
N PRO A 42 8.19 0.77 0.14
CA PRO A 42 8.76 2.08 -0.12
C PRO A 42 8.20 2.70 -1.40
N SER A 43 7.87 3.99 -1.34
CA SER A 43 7.53 4.78 -2.51
C SER A 43 8.79 5.15 -3.29
N ILE A 44 8.81 4.86 -4.59
CA ILE A 44 9.94 5.14 -5.46
C ILE A 44 9.67 6.26 -6.46
N ASN A 45 8.39 6.59 -6.68
CA ASN A 45 7.97 7.70 -7.54
C ASN A 45 6.53 8.12 -7.21
N GLY A 46 6.19 9.33 -7.59
CA GLY A 46 4.89 9.98 -7.40
C GLY A 46 4.97 11.15 -6.42
N ASN A 47 4.31 12.25 -6.80
CA ASN A 47 4.22 13.43 -5.96
C ASN A 47 2.96 13.35 -5.09
N ILE A 48 3.08 13.77 -3.84
CA ILE A 48 1.92 14.00 -2.98
C ILE A 48 1.38 15.42 -3.15
N ASN A 49 2.25 16.36 -3.51
CA ASN A 49 1.84 17.70 -3.93
C ASN A 49 2.74 18.23 -5.05
N SER A 50 2.14 19.02 -5.92
CA SER A 50 2.84 19.80 -6.96
C SER A 50 3.38 21.11 -6.41
N GLY A 51 4.32 21.73 -7.12
CA GLY A 51 4.77 23.08 -6.83
C GLY A 51 3.79 24.12 -7.39
N ALA A 52 3.56 25.22 -6.65
CA ALA A 52 2.76 26.35 -7.10
C ALA A 52 3.16 27.65 -6.40
N ILE A 53 2.77 28.77 -6.99
CA ILE A 53 2.90 30.10 -6.38
C ILE A 53 1.51 30.72 -6.31
N GLY A 54 1.13 31.15 -5.12
CA GLY A 54 -0.19 31.74 -4.86
C GLY A 54 -0.19 32.63 -3.64
N THR A 55 -1.34 32.76 -2.99
CA THR A 55 -1.51 33.56 -1.78
C THR A 55 -2.27 32.77 -0.72
N LEU A 56 -1.76 32.75 0.51
CA LEU A 56 -2.47 32.27 1.69
C LEU A 56 -2.58 33.40 2.70
N GLN A 57 -3.79 33.68 3.17
CA GLN A 57 -4.09 34.78 4.11
C GLN A 57 -3.52 36.15 3.64
N GLY A 58 -3.54 36.43 2.32
CA GLY A 58 -3.04 37.63 1.75
C GLY A 58 -1.52 37.74 1.66
N GLN A 59 -0.77 36.70 2.00
CA GLN A 59 0.69 36.66 1.86
C GLN A 59 1.08 35.81 0.65
N SER A 60 2.08 36.26 -0.10
CA SER A 60 2.66 35.47 -1.20
C SER A 60 3.22 34.16 -0.66
N THR A 61 2.83 33.07 -1.28
CA THR A 61 3.17 31.72 -0.87
C THR A 61 3.73 30.95 -2.04
N ALA A 62 4.88 30.31 -1.85
CA ALA A 62 5.49 29.40 -2.80
C ALA A 62 5.51 28.00 -2.21
N ILE A 63 4.85 27.06 -2.88
CA ILE A 63 4.83 25.64 -2.52
C ILE A 63 5.84 24.88 -3.37
N LEU A 64 6.64 24.04 -2.74
CA LEU A 64 7.58 23.14 -3.40
C LEU A 64 6.91 21.78 -3.63
N PRO A 65 7.22 21.08 -4.72
CA PRO A 65 6.74 19.72 -4.91
C PRO A 65 7.40 18.78 -3.88
N ASN A 66 6.61 17.88 -3.29
CA ASN A 66 7.09 16.80 -2.43
C ASN A 66 6.62 15.46 -2.98
N THR A 67 7.48 14.46 -2.91
CA THR A 67 7.14 13.09 -3.29
C THR A 67 6.51 12.32 -2.12
N TYR A 68 5.84 11.20 -2.42
CA TYR A 68 5.40 10.28 -1.38
C TYR A 68 6.54 9.75 -0.52
N GLY A 69 7.74 9.58 -1.10
CA GLY A 69 8.94 9.13 -0.38
C GLY A 69 9.46 10.16 0.61
N ASP A 70 9.32 11.47 0.31
CA ASP A 70 9.73 12.56 1.21
C ASP A 70 8.81 12.64 2.44
N VAL A 71 7.52 12.35 2.24
CA VAL A 71 6.49 12.52 3.28
C VAL A 71 6.29 11.26 4.12
N TYR A 72 6.22 10.08 3.49
CA TYR A 72 5.80 8.85 4.17
C TYR A 72 6.93 7.83 4.38
N GLY A 73 8.11 8.05 3.84
CA GLY A 73 9.20 7.09 3.96
C GLY A 73 8.79 5.68 3.48
N THR A 74 9.06 4.69 4.32
CA THR A 74 8.76 3.28 4.01
C THR A 74 7.51 2.81 4.74
N GLY A 75 6.46 2.48 3.99
CA GLY A 75 5.23 1.91 4.54
C GLY A 75 5.38 0.44 4.92
N VAL A 76 4.53 -0.01 5.84
CA VAL A 76 4.38 -1.42 6.23
C VAL A 76 3.12 -1.99 5.59
N GLN A 77 3.18 -3.23 5.12
CA GLN A 77 2.02 -3.91 4.56
C GLN A 77 1.80 -5.30 5.15
N LEU A 78 0.52 -5.65 5.30
CA LEU A 78 0.05 -7.00 5.60
C LEU A 78 -0.71 -7.53 4.39
N ARG A 79 -0.44 -8.77 4.01
CA ARG A 79 -1.08 -9.42 2.86
C ARG A 79 -1.72 -10.74 3.28
N PHE A 80 -2.95 -10.94 2.85
CA PHE A 80 -3.65 -12.21 2.94
C PHE A 80 -4.16 -12.57 1.56
N GLY A 81 -3.81 -13.76 1.05
CA GLY A 81 -4.16 -14.17 -0.30
C GLY A 81 -4.69 -15.59 -0.37
N GLY A 82 -5.45 -15.85 -1.41
CA GLY A 82 -5.83 -17.19 -1.84
C GLY A 82 -5.49 -17.39 -3.30
N GLY A 83 -5.24 -18.63 -3.69
CA GLY A 83 -4.98 -18.99 -5.08
C GLY A 83 -5.67 -20.29 -5.48
N TYR A 84 -6.00 -20.36 -6.77
CA TYR A 84 -6.46 -21.58 -7.43
C TYR A 84 -5.45 -22.05 -8.46
N VAL A 85 -4.84 -23.19 -8.21
CA VAL A 85 -3.84 -23.81 -9.08
C VAL A 85 -4.52 -24.34 -10.33
N LEU A 86 -4.24 -23.75 -11.48
CA LEU A 86 -4.77 -24.18 -12.77
C LEU A 86 -4.05 -25.44 -13.27
N ASP A 87 -2.73 -25.38 -13.25
CA ASP A 87 -1.82 -26.45 -13.63
C ASP A 87 -0.50 -26.34 -12.80
N GLU A 88 0.49 -27.17 -13.10
CA GLU A 88 1.77 -27.18 -12.38
C GLU A 88 2.58 -25.87 -12.54
N PHE A 89 2.25 -25.02 -13.54
CA PHE A 89 2.97 -23.78 -13.86
C PHE A 89 2.14 -22.52 -13.65
N SER A 90 0.84 -22.61 -13.38
CA SER A 90 -0.02 -21.43 -13.36
C SER A 90 -1.06 -21.45 -12.27
N GLU A 91 -1.41 -20.28 -11.79
CA GLU A 91 -2.30 -20.03 -10.66
C GLU A 91 -3.02 -18.69 -10.81
N LEU A 92 -4.32 -18.71 -10.56
CA LEU A 92 -5.11 -17.48 -10.34
C LEU A 92 -5.09 -17.12 -8.87
N ARG A 93 -5.03 -15.83 -8.55
CA ARG A 93 -4.91 -15.35 -7.18
C ARG A 93 -5.85 -14.20 -6.89
N GLY A 94 -6.30 -14.15 -5.63
CA GLY A 94 -6.90 -12.99 -5.00
C GLY A 94 -6.06 -12.62 -3.77
N VAL A 95 -5.71 -11.35 -3.62
CA VAL A 95 -4.86 -10.87 -2.53
C VAL A 95 -5.48 -9.64 -1.90
N PHE A 96 -5.78 -9.73 -0.62
CA PHE A 96 -6.13 -8.61 0.23
C PHE A 96 -4.85 -8.00 0.80
N THR A 97 -4.73 -6.69 0.77
CA THR A 97 -3.57 -5.95 1.28
C THR A 97 -4.05 -4.84 2.21
N TYR A 98 -3.48 -4.76 3.39
CA TYR A 98 -3.55 -3.58 4.26
C TYR A 98 -2.20 -2.91 4.27
N GLN A 99 -2.16 -1.59 4.10
CA GLN A 99 -0.94 -0.80 4.11
C GLN A 99 -1.09 0.40 5.02
N SER A 100 0.00 0.74 5.75
CA SER A 100 0.11 1.93 6.57
C SER A 100 1.51 2.51 6.45
N ALA A 101 1.60 3.84 6.39
CA ALA A 101 2.85 4.59 6.45
C ALA A 101 2.63 5.86 7.25
N ASP A 102 3.50 6.10 8.23
CA ASP A 102 3.45 7.30 9.06
C ASP A 102 3.98 8.50 8.26
N ALA A 103 3.40 9.68 8.49
CA ALA A 103 3.80 10.91 7.82
C ALA A 103 4.81 11.71 8.64
N ASP A 104 5.89 12.12 7.98
CA ASP A 104 6.88 13.03 8.55
C ASP A 104 6.50 14.50 8.35
N LEU A 105 7.06 15.38 9.19
CA LEU A 105 7.00 16.83 9.00
C LEU A 105 7.93 17.22 7.85
N VAL A 106 7.39 17.87 6.81
CA VAL A 106 8.16 18.29 5.63
C VAL A 106 8.11 19.79 5.43
N ARG A 107 9.15 20.36 4.81
CA ARG A 107 9.11 21.74 4.33
C ARG A 107 8.32 21.77 3.02
N LEU A 108 7.20 22.48 3.05
CA LEU A 108 6.36 22.67 1.86
C LEU A 108 6.79 23.86 1.01
N GLY A 109 7.52 24.82 1.56
CA GLY A 109 7.90 26.02 0.85
C GLY A 109 8.07 27.23 1.74
N ASP A 110 7.58 28.38 1.28
CA ASP A 110 7.69 29.65 1.99
C ASP A 110 6.37 30.44 1.94
N ILE A 111 6.07 31.20 3.01
CA ILE A 111 4.98 32.17 3.08
C ILE A 111 5.53 33.50 3.53
N GLY A 112 5.49 34.53 2.64
CA GLY A 112 6.21 35.76 2.85
C GLY A 112 7.72 35.54 3.00
N ALA A 113 8.27 35.91 4.16
CA ALA A 113 9.68 35.68 4.50
C ALA A 113 9.89 34.45 5.42
N SER A 114 8.86 33.68 5.68
CA SER A 114 8.88 32.56 6.64
C SER A 114 8.81 31.22 5.94
N SER A 115 9.55 30.22 6.45
CA SER A 115 9.43 28.85 5.96
C SER A 115 8.08 28.25 6.35
N LEU A 116 7.44 27.59 5.38
CA LEU A 116 6.18 26.88 5.53
C LEU A 116 6.44 25.38 5.64
N TYR A 117 5.93 24.78 6.70
CA TYR A 117 5.99 23.35 6.96
C TYR A 117 4.61 22.73 6.86
N GLY A 118 4.57 21.47 6.46
CA GLY A 118 3.35 20.67 6.40
C GLY A 118 3.54 19.31 7.04
N GLN A 119 2.49 18.85 7.71
CA GLN A 119 2.39 17.49 8.19
C GLN A 119 1.09 16.89 7.64
N TYR A 120 1.24 15.88 6.80
CA TYR A 120 0.12 15.09 6.31
C TYR A 120 -0.37 14.11 7.37
N SER A 121 -1.62 13.67 7.27
CA SER A 121 -2.06 12.50 8.04
C SER A 121 -1.41 11.23 7.49
N ASP A 122 -1.35 10.16 8.32
CA ASP A 122 -0.81 8.88 7.90
C ASP A 122 -1.51 8.35 6.66
N TYR A 123 -0.74 7.73 5.77
CA TYR A 123 -1.28 7.00 4.63
C TYR A 123 -1.80 5.64 5.08
N LYS A 124 -3.06 5.34 4.82
CA LYS A 124 -3.68 4.05 5.07
C LYS A 124 -4.48 3.60 3.86
N SER A 125 -4.34 2.33 3.51
CA SER A 125 -5.13 1.77 2.41
C SER A 125 -5.47 0.29 2.65
N ILE A 126 -6.62 -0.11 2.09
CA ILE A 126 -7.07 -1.49 2.01
C ILE A 126 -7.26 -1.82 0.54
N GLY A 127 -6.59 -2.86 0.03
CA GLY A 127 -6.63 -3.26 -1.37
C GLY A 127 -7.12 -4.68 -1.56
N LEU A 128 -7.72 -4.90 -2.73
CA LEU A 128 -8.04 -6.22 -3.25
C LEU A 128 -7.49 -6.32 -4.67
N ASP A 129 -6.49 -7.18 -4.86
CA ASP A 129 -5.83 -7.42 -6.13
C ASP A 129 -6.15 -8.83 -6.63
N PHE A 130 -6.43 -8.95 -7.93
CA PHE A 130 -6.51 -10.22 -8.65
C PHE A 130 -5.27 -10.40 -9.52
N GLY A 131 -4.73 -11.59 -9.56
CA GLY A 131 -3.48 -11.85 -10.24
C GLY A 131 -3.42 -13.18 -10.97
N TYR A 132 -2.51 -13.22 -11.93
CA TYR A 132 -2.05 -14.43 -12.57
C TYR A 132 -0.59 -14.63 -12.26
N ARG A 133 -0.25 -15.81 -11.70
CA ARG A 133 1.10 -16.24 -11.35
C ARG A 133 1.54 -17.34 -12.29
N ARG A 134 2.76 -17.19 -12.84
CA ARG A 134 3.43 -18.20 -13.66
C ARG A 134 4.68 -18.68 -12.95
N TYR A 135 4.82 -20.00 -12.83
CA TYR A 135 6.00 -20.66 -12.27
C TYR A 135 7.00 -21.01 -13.36
N PHE A 136 8.28 -20.87 -13.04
CA PHE A 136 9.37 -21.24 -13.92
C PHE A 136 10.04 -22.50 -13.38
N GLN A 137 10.39 -23.41 -14.31
CA GLN A 137 11.11 -24.63 -13.94
C GLN A 137 12.56 -24.29 -13.60
N ILE A 138 12.98 -24.67 -12.41
CA ILE A 138 14.38 -24.63 -11.97
C ILE A 138 14.74 -26.01 -11.43
N ARG A 139 16.03 -26.39 -11.56
CA ARG A 139 16.53 -27.71 -11.17
C ARG A 139 16.94 -27.77 -9.70
N VAL A 140 16.27 -27.02 -8.83
CA VAL A 140 16.54 -27.01 -7.38
C VAL A 140 15.32 -27.56 -6.66
N GLU A 141 15.50 -28.70 -6.00
CA GLU A 141 14.42 -29.35 -5.28
C GLU A 141 13.88 -28.44 -4.16
N GLY A 142 12.55 -28.39 -4.03
CA GLY A 142 11.87 -27.59 -3.03
C GLY A 142 11.80 -26.08 -3.35
N LEU A 143 12.48 -25.59 -4.39
CA LEU A 143 12.46 -24.20 -4.78
C LEU A 143 11.63 -23.99 -6.06
N ARG A 144 10.75 -23.01 -6.06
CA ARG A 144 9.95 -22.59 -7.22
C ARG A 144 10.07 -21.08 -7.39
N VAL A 145 10.49 -20.65 -8.56
CA VAL A 145 10.53 -19.21 -8.95
C VAL A 145 9.27 -18.87 -9.71
N TYR A 146 8.75 -17.65 -9.53
CA TYR A 146 7.56 -17.20 -10.23
C TYR A 146 7.62 -15.73 -10.64
N GLY A 147 6.82 -15.40 -11.66
CA GLY A 147 6.38 -14.05 -12.00
C GLY A 147 4.87 -13.93 -11.78
N GLU A 148 4.41 -12.76 -11.38
CA GLU A 148 2.99 -12.49 -11.13
C GLU A 148 2.62 -11.11 -11.65
N ALA A 149 1.51 -11.03 -12.37
CA ALA A 149 0.89 -9.75 -12.74
C ALA A 149 -0.43 -9.61 -11.99
N THR A 150 -0.70 -8.42 -11.45
CA THR A 150 -1.90 -8.14 -10.66
C THR A 150 -2.60 -6.88 -11.14
N ILE A 151 -3.93 -6.88 -11.01
CA ILE A 151 -4.81 -5.73 -11.18
C ILE A 151 -5.82 -5.73 -10.04
N GLY A 152 -6.16 -4.56 -9.52
CA GLY A 152 -7.09 -4.47 -8.40
C GLY A 152 -7.52 -3.05 -8.09
N ILE A 153 -8.07 -2.90 -6.92
CA ILE A 153 -8.52 -1.63 -6.35
C ILE A 153 -7.97 -1.49 -4.93
N ALA A 154 -7.67 -0.25 -4.54
CA ALA A 154 -7.32 0.10 -3.17
C ALA A 154 -8.21 1.23 -2.69
N ALA A 155 -8.92 1.01 -1.58
CA ALA A 155 -9.56 2.10 -0.84
C ALA A 155 -8.49 2.79 0.00
N ILE A 156 -8.28 4.06 -0.25
CA ILE A 156 -7.30 4.91 0.43
C ILE A 156 -8.07 5.84 1.35
N ASP A 157 -7.63 5.96 2.60
CA ASP A 157 -8.21 6.89 3.56
C ASP A 157 -7.96 8.33 3.13
N ARG A 158 -8.82 9.24 3.60
CA ARG A 158 -8.65 10.69 3.43
C ARG A 158 -7.28 11.13 3.96
N ILE A 159 -6.62 12.03 3.23
CA ILE A 159 -5.38 12.67 3.66
C ILE A 159 -5.65 14.12 4.00
N ASN A 160 -5.34 14.50 5.22
CA ASN A 160 -5.41 15.85 5.73
C ASN A 160 -4.02 16.46 5.78
N LEU A 161 -3.95 17.79 5.70
CA LEU A 161 -2.72 18.56 5.76
C LEU A 161 -2.80 19.61 6.86
N LEU A 162 -1.88 19.56 7.80
CA LEU A 162 -1.62 20.61 8.78
C LEU A 162 -0.49 21.51 8.27
N LEU A 163 -0.74 22.80 8.14
CA LEU A 163 0.26 23.80 7.72
C LEU A 163 0.72 24.62 8.91
N ALA A 164 2.00 24.90 9.00
CA ALA A 164 2.58 25.75 10.04
C ALA A 164 3.73 26.60 9.50
N ALA A 165 3.71 27.89 9.85
CA ALA A 165 4.82 28.80 9.63
C ALA A 165 5.23 29.42 10.99
N PRO A 166 6.11 28.76 11.76
CA PRO A 166 6.41 29.14 13.15
C PRO A 166 6.93 30.55 13.32
N GLN A 167 7.69 31.04 12.32
CA GLN A 167 8.26 32.40 12.35
C GLN A 167 7.23 33.50 12.17
N SER A 168 6.06 33.17 11.60
CA SER A 168 4.95 34.10 11.37
C SER A 168 3.78 33.86 12.32
N ASN A 169 3.90 32.93 13.30
CA ASN A 169 2.80 32.48 14.15
C ASN A 169 1.56 32.00 13.37
N VAL A 170 1.76 31.52 12.14
CA VAL A 170 0.69 31.04 11.29
C VAL A 170 0.58 29.54 11.49
N VAL A 171 -0.60 29.09 11.92
CA VAL A 171 -0.97 27.67 11.98
C VAL A 171 -2.32 27.53 11.30
N PHE A 172 -2.35 26.71 10.25
CA PHE A 172 -3.60 26.30 9.60
C PHE A 172 -3.97 24.93 10.11
N ASN A 173 -5.10 24.85 10.75
CA ASN A 173 -5.60 23.59 11.30
C ASN A 173 -6.05 22.67 10.16
N ASN A 174 -5.61 21.45 10.28
CA ASN A 174 -6.12 20.21 9.65
C ASN A 174 -7.10 20.42 8.49
N THR A 175 -6.55 20.69 7.30
CA THR A 175 -7.32 20.92 6.08
C THR A 175 -7.42 19.62 5.30
N ASP A 176 -8.60 19.26 4.82
CA ASP A 176 -8.77 18.13 3.90
C ASP A 176 -7.94 18.42 2.64
N PHE A 177 -7.05 17.50 2.28
CA PHE A 177 -6.16 17.66 1.13
C PHE A 177 -6.50 16.69 0.00
N TYR A 178 -6.82 15.43 0.35
CA TYR A 178 -7.39 14.42 -0.54
C TYR A 178 -8.59 13.76 0.11
N ASP A 179 -9.65 13.53 -0.66
CA ASP A 179 -10.75 12.69 -0.22
C ASP A 179 -10.36 11.21 -0.24
N GLY A 180 -11.03 10.44 0.66
CA GLY A 180 -10.96 8.99 0.59
C GLY A 180 -11.46 8.50 -0.77
N THR A 181 -10.67 7.64 -1.43
CA THR A 181 -10.97 7.21 -2.79
C THR A 181 -10.68 5.75 -3.03
N ALA A 182 -11.32 5.18 -4.05
CA ALA A 182 -10.99 3.87 -4.59
C ALA A 182 -10.07 4.05 -5.81
N ALA A 183 -8.79 3.73 -5.64
CA ALA A 183 -7.76 3.85 -6.66
C ALA A 183 -7.54 2.52 -7.39
N LEU A 184 -7.29 2.56 -8.71
CA LEU A 184 -6.88 1.39 -9.48
C LEU A 184 -5.44 1.01 -9.09
N THR A 185 -5.19 -0.30 -8.94
CA THR A 185 -3.86 -0.84 -8.69
C THR A 185 -3.40 -1.74 -9.83
N LEU A 186 -2.13 -1.63 -10.22
CA LEU A 186 -1.46 -2.50 -11.17
C LEU A 186 -0.14 -2.96 -10.56
N GLY A 187 0.17 -4.25 -10.64
CA GLY A 187 1.38 -4.81 -10.06
C GLY A 187 2.08 -5.82 -10.96
N LEU A 188 3.41 -5.80 -10.90
CA LEU A 188 4.27 -6.83 -11.46
C LEU A 188 5.21 -7.30 -10.36
N ASN A 189 5.20 -8.60 -10.05
CA ASN A 189 5.94 -9.18 -8.96
C ASN A 189 6.80 -10.35 -9.46
N GLY A 190 7.95 -10.52 -8.85
CA GLY A 190 8.77 -11.72 -8.96
C GLY A 190 9.00 -12.30 -7.57
N GLY A 191 9.11 -13.62 -7.47
CA GLY A 191 9.31 -14.21 -6.16
C GLY A 191 9.76 -15.66 -6.20
N VAL A 192 10.00 -16.17 -4.99
CA VAL A 192 10.43 -17.54 -4.77
C VAL A 192 9.56 -18.20 -3.69
N LEU A 193 9.25 -19.46 -3.90
CA LEU A 193 8.64 -20.33 -2.91
C LEU A 193 9.68 -21.40 -2.53
N PHE A 194 9.93 -21.54 -1.25
CA PHE A 194 10.79 -22.56 -0.69
C PHE A 194 9.99 -23.53 0.19
N ARG A 195 9.95 -24.81 -0.18
CA ARG A 195 9.22 -25.82 0.57
C ARG A 195 9.92 -26.16 1.88
N ILE A 196 9.26 -25.90 3.00
CA ILE A 196 9.75 -26.21 4.34
C ILE A 196 9.04 -27.42 4.99
N ALA A 197 7.84 -27.73 4.52
CA ALA A 197 7.08 -28.91 4.93
C ALA A 197 6.20 -29.40 3.78
N GLU A 198 5.58 -30.56 3.90
CA GLU A 198 4.75 -31.17 2.84
C GLU A 198 3.68 -30.21 2.29
N ARG A 199 3.12 -29.34 3.16
CA ARG A 199 2.02 -28.40 2.81
C ARG A 199 2.34 -26.94 3.05
N VAL A 200 3.59 -26.64 3.40
CA VAL A 200 4.01 -25.26 3.77
C VAL A 200 5.20 -24.85 2.95
N ASP A 201 5.07 -23.71 2.28
CA ASP A 201 6.16 -23.04 1.59
C ASP A 201 6.43 -21.69 2.26
N LEU A 202 7.69 -21.30 2.38
CA LEU A 202 8.08 -19.92 2.60
C LEU A 202 7.97 -19.17 1.27
N ASN A 203 7.50 -17.93 1.33
CA ASN A 203 7.39 -17.03 0.18
C ASN A 203 8.24 -15.80 0.39
N ALA A 204 9.05 -15.44 -0.60
CA ALA A 204 9.69 -14.13 -0.68
C ALA A 204 9.36 -13.51 -2.04
N GLN A 205 8.93 -12.27 -2.04
CA GLN A 205 8.44 -11.55 -3.22
C GLN A 205 8.94 -10.12 -3.23
N ILE A 206 9.30 -9.65 -4.40
CA ILE A 206 9.58 -8.24 -4.70
C ILE A 206 8.76 -7.83 -5.92
N GLY A 207 8.49 -6.54 -6.08
CA GLY A 207 7.73 -6.10 -7.24
C GLY A 207 7.71 -4.60 -7.46
N LEU A 208 6.90 -4.22 -8.44
CA LEU A 208 6.50 -2.84 -8.71
C LEU A 208 4.98 -2.78 -8.60
N ARG A 209 4.47 -1.78 -7.90
CA ARG A 209 3.03 -1.53 -7.76
C ARG A 209 2.73 -0.08 -8.05
N ARG A 210 1.86 0.15 -9.01
CA ARG A 210 1.29 1.47 -9.30
C ARG A 210 -0.09 1.56 -8.69
N VAL A 211 -0.34 2.66 -8.00
CA VAL A 211 -1.65 3.07 -7.49
C VAL A 211 -2.03 4.35 -8.24
N SER A 212 -3.22 4.41 -8.82
CA SER A 212 -3.71 5.61 -9.51
C SER A 212 -3.90 6.77 -8.53
N GLY A 213 -4.11 7.98 -9.07
CA GLY A 213 -4.32 9.17 -8.25
C GLY A 213 -5.52 9.10 -7.31
N MET A 214 -5.50 9.92 -6.28
CA MET A 214 -6.60 10.17 -5.35
C MET A 214 -7.49 11.32 -5.85
N SER A 215 -8.67 11.46 -5.26
CA SER A 215 -9.55 12.58 -5.53
C SER A 215 -9.07 13.83 -4.78
N GLU A 216 -8.87 14.91 -5.51
CA GLU A 216 -8.53 16.22 -4.95
C GLU A 216 -9.71 16.84 -4.17
N VAL A 217 -9.37 17.69 -3.21
CA VAL A 217 -10.33 18.53 -2.48
C VAL A 217 -10.03 19.99 -2.83
N ASP A 218 -11.03 20.69 -3.33
CA ASP A 218 -10.89 22.09 -3.78
C ASP A 218 -11.02 23.08 -2.61
N ASN A 219 -10.14 22.95 -1.61
CA ASN A 219 -10.10 23.86 -0.44
C ASN A 219 -9.24 25.10 -0.65
N LEU A 220 -8.53 25.20 -1.77
CA LEU A 220 -7.58 26.26 -2.08
C LEU A 220 -8.05 27.15 -3.25
N ALA A 221 -9.33 27.06 -3.62
CA ALA A 221 -9.91 27.84 -4.71
C ALA A 221 -9.68 29.34 -4.53
N GLY A 222 -9.25 30.01 -5.60
CA GLY A 222 -8.98 31.46 -5.60
C GLY A 222 -7.68 31.87 -4.93
N THR A 223 -6.82 30.93 -4.53
CA THR A 223 -5.51 31.22 -3.91
C THR A 223 -4.35 31.17 -4.89
N GLY A 224 -4.52 30.61 -6.09
CA GLY A 224 -3.45 30.28 -7.03
C GLY A 224 -2.70 28.99 -6.65
N LEU A 225 -3.23 28.25 -5.66
CA LEU A 225 -2.68 26.98 -5.18
C LEU A 225 -3.64 25.81 -5.45
N GLU A 226 -4.64 26.02 -6.32
CA GLU A 226 -5.69 25.03 -6.61
C GLU A 226 -5.14 23.70 -7.11
N ASP A 227 -4.05 23.75 -7.88
CA ASP A 227 -3.51 22.59 -8.57
C ASP A 227 -2.42 21.84 -7.79
N ILE A 228 -2.18 22.15 -6.51
CA ILE A 228 -1.10 21.49 -5.76
C ILE A 228 -1.37 20.03 -5.44
N ASN A 229 -2.61 19.58 -5.54
CA ASN A 229 -3.05 18.20 -5.25
C ASN A 229 -3.55 17.42 -6.48
N ASN A 230 -3.16 17.82 -7.71
CA ASN A 230 -3.65 17.21 -8.96
C ASN A 230 -2.96 15.91 -9.36
N ASP A 231 -1.69 15.67 -9.00
CA ASP A 231 -0.91 14.53 -9.45
C ASP A 231 -0.51 13.65 -8.27
N THR A 232 -1.30 12.60 -8.05
CA THR A 232 -1.21 11.76 -6.86
C THR A 232 -0.93 10.30 -7.16
N SER A 233 -0.62 9.95 -8.42
CA SER A 233 -0.28 8.56 -8.73
C SER A 233 1.01 8.16 -8.02
N ARG A 234 1.00 6.95 -7.43
CA ARG A 234 2.11 6.44 -6.63
C ARG A 234 2.68 5.17 -7.25
N LEU A 235 4.01 5.12 -7.37
CA LEU A 235 4.75 3.90 -7.72
C LEU A 235 5.55 3.45 -6.51
N THR A 236 5.40 2.17 -6.14
CA THR A 236 6.07 1.58 -4.98
C THR A 236 6.87 0.34 -5.38
N PHE A 237 7.77 -0.08 -4.48
CA PHE A 237 8.59 -1.28 -4.62
C PHE A 237 8.36 -2.22 -3.44
N PRO A 238 7.23 -2.97 -3.42
CA PRO A 238 6.91 -3.86 -2.31
C PRO A 238 7.92 -5.00 -2.18
N ILE A 239 8.34 -5.26 -0.94
CA ILE A 239 9.16 -6.39 -0.54
C ILE A 239 8.39 -7.16 0.52
N VAL A 240 8.02 -8.41 0.24
CA VAL A 240 7.12 -9.21 1.08
C VAL A 240 7.76 -10.55 1.39
N VAL A 241 7.67 -10.96 2.65
CA VAL A 241 7.97 -12.32 3.09
C VAL A 241 6.73 -12.93 3.74
N GLY A 242 6.57 -14.24 3.62
CA GLY A 242 5.37 -14.88 4.15
C GLY A 242 5.40 -16.38 4.09
N VAL A 243 4.25 -16.97 4.41
CA VAL A 243 4.02 -18.40 4.37
C VAL A 243 2.85 -18.73 3.45
N ARG A 244 2.93 -19.86 2.80
CA ARG A 244 1.90 -20.38 1.92
C ARG A 244 1.51 -21.79 2.35
N PHE A 245 0.22 -22.02 2.46
CA PHE A 245 -0.39 -23.29 2.81
C PHE A 245 -1.06 -23.92 1.60
N ARG A 246 -0.82 -25.20 1.37
CA ARG A 246 -1.45 -26.02 0.33
C ARG A 246 -2.43 -26.99 0.96
N PHE A 247 -3.66 -27.02 0.47
CA PHE A 247 -4.69 -27.97 0.90
C PHE A 247 -4.70 -29.19 -0.02
N LYS A 248 -4.87 -30.37 0.56
CA LYS A 248 -5.10 -31.65 -0.17
C LYS A 248 -6.57 -31.89 -0.34
#